data_84a2eec7dda6f9b7ab3d2d2e30e68a1a
#
_entry.id   84a2eec7dda6f9b7ab3d2d2e30e68a1a
#
_cell.length_a   1.000
_cell.length_b   1.000
_cell.length_c   1.000
_cell.angle_alpha   90.00
_cell.angle_beta   90.00
_cell.angle_gamma   90.00
#
_symmetry.space_group_name_H-M   'P 1'
#
loop_
_entity.id
_entity.type
_entity.pdbx_description
1 polymer ?
#
loop_
_entity_poly.entity_id
_entity_poly.type
_entity_poly.pdbx_seq_one_letter_code
_entity_poly.pdbx_strand_id
1 'polypeptide(L)'
;MKSEIAPKDKVFNTAARLFYQHGYRAIGVDTIAAESGIGKMTLYRHYPSKDDLIVAYLKAHNEIFWNNFEQITKSAPTPRGKLLAFFEALENYVKTPACHGCPFINVATEYPENDHPGHQVALEHKQSVRARFRQLAREAGARNSRALADQLFLLMDGAYMAARMFGTKNPASHLASAAKTLIDAQTSE
;
A
#
# COMPACT_ATOMS: atom_id res chain seq x y z
N MET A 1 -21.95 3.66 26.31
CA MET A 1 -21.10 4.87 26.29
C MET A 1 -20.16 4.72 25.10
N LYS A 2 -20.24 5.59 24.08
CA LYS A 2 -19.20 5.64 23.03
C LYS A 2 -17.94 6.18 23.68
N SER A 3 -16.85 5.41 23.74
CA SER A 3 -15.57 5.92 24.20
C SER A 3 -15.18 7.10 23.31
N GLU A 4 -14.88 8.23 23.95
CA GLU A 4 -14.43 9.42 23.22
C GLU A 4 -13.09 9.10 22.56
N ILE A 5 -12.99 9.28 21.23
CA ILE A 5 -11.75 9.04 20.47
C ILE A 5 -10.68 10.00 20.96
N ALA A 6 -9.51 9.48 21.31
CA ALA A 6 -8.42 10.31 21.79
C ALA A 6 -7.99 11.38 20.75
N PRO A 7 -7.54 12.57 21.18
CA PRO A 7 -7.11 13.63 20.26
C PRO A 7 -6.05 13.18 19.24
N LYS A 8 -5.11 12.36 19.68
CA LYS A 8 -4.09 11.76 18.79
C LYS A 8 -4.72 10.96 17.66
N ASP A 9 -5.71 10.15 17.97
CA ASP A 9 -6.37 9.26 16.99
C ASP A 9 -7.29 10.07 16.06
N LYS A 10 -7.93 11.14 16.56
CA LYS A 10 -8.70 12.06 15.71
C LYS A 10 -7.80 12.71 14.66
N VAL A 11 -6.65 13.23 15.05
CA VAL A 11 -5.66 13.82 14.13
C VAL A 11 -5.19 12.77 13.13
N PHE A 12 -4.78 11.60 13.61
CA PHE A 12 -4.27 10.51 12.76
C PHE A 12 -5.29 10.05 11.72
N ASN A 13 -6.50 9.73 12.14
CA ASN A 13 -7.55 9.22 11.26
C ASN A 13 -7.95 10.26 10.20
N THR A 14 -8.00 11.54 10.59
CA THR A 14 -8.27 12.65 9.67
C THR A 14 -7.15 12.77 8.64
N ALA A 15 -5.89 12.79 9.08
CA ALA A 15 -4.75 12.89 8.19
C ALA A 15 -4.66 11.69 7.25
N ALA A 16 -4.85 10.47 7.77
CA ALA A 16 -4.81 9.24 6.98
C ALA A 16 -5.82 9.28 5.83
N ARG A 17 -7.05 9.68 6.11
CA ARG A 17 -8.09 9.85 5.08
C ARG A 17 -7.71 10.90 4.05
N LEU A 18 -7.29 12.08 4.51
CA LEU A 18 -6.97 13.21 3.63
C LEU A 18 -5.75 12.91 2.75
N PHE A 19 -4.67 12.35 3.32
CA PHE A 19 -3.49 11.97 2.57
C PHE A 19 -3.80 10.93 1.50
N TYR A 20 -4.62 9.94 1.82
CA TYR A 20 -4.96 8.89 0.87
C TYR A 20 -5.81 9.39 -0.29
N GLN A 21 -6.79 10.26 0.00
CA GLN A 21 -7.72 10.79 -1.01
C GLN A 21 -7.11 11.90 -1.88
N HIS A 22 -6.37 12.82 -1.25
CA HIS A 22 -5.97 14.08 -1.89
C HIS A 22 -4.46 14.22 -2.10
N GLY A 23 -3.66 13.30 -1.56
CA GLY A 23 -2.19 13.36 -1.60
C GLY A 23 -1.61 14.12 -0.41
N TYR A 24 -0.29 14.04 -0.29
CA TYR A 24 0.41 14.55 0.89
C TYR A 24 0.67 16.06 0.80
N ARG A 25 1.14 16.55 -0.36
CA ARG A 25 1.51 17.97 -0.51
C ARG A 25 0.29 18.89 -0.47
N ALA A 26 -0.83 18.45 -1.03
CA ALA A 26 -2.07 19.24 -1.07
C ALA A 26 -2.69 19.47 0.31
N ILE A 27 -2.43 18.60 1.29
CA ILE A 27 -3.04 18.65 2.62
C ILE A 27 -2.09 19.32 3.60
N GLY A 28 -2.45 20.52 4.07
CA GLY A 28 -1.76 21.27 5.11
C GLY A 28 -2.16 20.85 6.53
N VAL A 29 -1.31 21.16 7.51
CA VAL A 29 -1.60 20.93 8.94
C VAL A 29 -2.85 21.69 9.39
N ASP A 30 -3.12 22.84 8.78
CA ASP A 30 -4.31 23.65 9.06
C ASP A 30 -5.60 22.94 8.67
N THR A 31 -5.61 22.29 7.53
CA THR A 31 -6.74 21.48 7.07
C THR A 31 -6.97 20.30 8.02
N ILE A 32 -5.89 19.61 8.43
CA ILE A 32 -5.98 18.48 9.35
C ILE A 32 -6.51 18.94 10.71
N ALA A 33 -6.02 20.07 11.24
CA ALA A 33 -6.46 20.62 12.51
C ALA A 33 -7.95 21.00 12.46
N ALA A 34 -8.38 21.71 11.40
CA ALA A 34 -9.76 22.12 11.21
C ALA A 34 -10.71 20.90 11.10
N GLU A 35 -10.38 19.93 10.26
CA GLU A 35 -11.25 18.76 10.03
C GLU A 35 -11.27 17.76 11.18
N SER A 36 -10.16 17.65 11.95
CA SER A 36 -10.13 16.79 13.14
C SER A 36 -10.82 17.43 14.35
N GLY A 37 -11.06 18.74 14.33
CA GLY A 37 -11.53 19.50 15.48
C GLY A 37 -10.48 19.64 16.59
N ILE A 38 -9.19 19.42 16.28
CA ILE A 38 -8.09 19.46 17.24
C ILE A 38 -7.21 20.67 16.94
N GLY A 39 -6.98 21.52 17.97
CA GLY A 39 -6.11 22.70 17.81
C GLY A 39 -4.67 22.33 17.43
N LYS A 40 -4.03 23.20 16.60
CA LYS A 40 -2.65 23.01 16.11
C LYS A 40 -1.62 22.69 17.21
N MET A 41 -1.71 23.36 18.35
CA MET A 41 -0.80 23.10 19.49
C MET A 41 -0.88 21.65 19.96
N THR A 42 -2.09 21.09 20.02
CA THR A 42 -2.31 19.69 20.41
C THR A 42 -1.85 18.75 19.32
N LEU A 43 -2.07 19.08 18.04
CA LEU A 43 -1.57 18.31 16.90
C LEU A 43 -0.04 18.21 16.96
N TYR A 44 0.68 19.33 17.08
CA TYR A 44 2.14 19.34 17.12
C TYR A 44 2.73 18.66 18.37
N ARG A 45 1.99 18.62 19.47
CA ARG A 45 2.39 17.85 20.65
C ARG A 45 2.42 16.34 20.37
N HIS A 46 1.56 15.84 19.49
CA HIS A 46 1.50 14.41 19.13
C HIS A 46 2.36 14.07 17.90
N TYR A 47 2.46 14.99 16.96
CA TYR A 47 3.20 14.86 15.72
C TYR A 47 3.99 16.14 15.48
N PRO A 48 5.28 16.17 15.87
CA PRO A 48 6.10 17.39 15.84
C PRO A 48 6.20 18.07 14.49
N SER A 49 6.06 17.30 13.40
CA SER A 49 6.01 17.81 12.03
C SER A 49 4.93 17.11 11.21
N LYS A 50 4.64 17.65 10.03
CA LYS A 50 3.81 16.98 9.04
C LYS A 50 4.46 15.69 8.55
N ASP A 51 5.77 15.66 8.44
CA ASP A 51 6.52 14.49 7.99
C ASP A 51 6.44 13.36 9.01
N ASP A 52 6.46 13.67 10.32
CA ASP A 52 6.22 12.66 11.37
C ASP A 52 4.82 12.03 11.25
N LEU A 53 3.82 12.84 10.90
CA LEU A 53 2.46 12.36 10.67
C LEU A 53 2.35 11.50 9.39
N ILE A 54 3.06 11.89 8.31
CA ILE A 54 3.18 11.09 7.09
C ILE A 54 3.85 9.75 7.38
N VAL A 55 4.95 9.75 8.11
CA VAL A 55 5.66 8.52 8.52
C VAL A 55 4.76 7.63 9.37
N ALA A 56 4.04 8.19 10.34
CA ALA A 56 3.11 7.43 11.18
C ALA A 56 2.00 6.78 10.32
N TYR A 57 1.44 7.52 9.38
CA TYR A 57 0.44 7.00 8.44
C TYR A 57 0.99 5.85 7.58
N LEU A 58 2.17 6.02 6.99
CA LEU A 58 2.79 4.99 6.15
C LEU A 58 3.13 3.72 6.95
N LYS A 59 3.63 3.86 8.17
CA LYS A 59 3.91 2.71 9.06
C LYS A 59 2.63 1.94 9.39
N ALA A 60 1.56 2.64 9.78
CA ALA A 60 0.26 2.00 10.03
C ALA A 60 -0.29 1.31 8.76
N HIS A 61 -0.12 1.93 7.59
CA HIS A 61 -0.55 1.33 6.33
C HIS A 61 0.28 0.10 5.94
N ASN A 62 1.57 0.09 6.27
CA ASN A 62 2.43 -1.08 6.12
C ASN A 62 1.94 -2.27 7.00
N GLU A 63 1.57 -2.01 8.25
CA GLU A 63 0.99 -3.04 9.12
C GLU A 63 -0.33 -3.59 8.55
N ILE A 64 -1.22 -2.70 8.08
CA ILE A 64 -2.48 -3.09 7.42
C ILE A 64 -2.20 -3.94 6.18
N PHE A 65 -1.22 -3.56 5.34
CA PHE A 65 -0.86 -4.33 4.16
C PHE A 65 -0.42 -5.76 4.53
N TRP A 66 0.48 -5.91 5.50
CA TRP A 66 0.98 -7.23 5.88
C TRP A 66 -0.09 -8.09 6.57
N ASN A 67 -0.92 -7.49 7.42
CA ASN A 67 -2.06 -8.19 8.02
C ASN A 67 -3.04 -8.69 6.96
N ASN A 68 -3.37 -7.86 5.96
CA ASN A 68 -4.22 -8.26 4.84
C ASN A 68 -3.55 -9.35 3.99
N PHE A 69 -2.25 -9.22 3.71
CA PHE A 69 -1.50 -10.24 2.96
C PHE A 69 -1.58 -11.60 3.64
N GLU A 70 -1.34 -11.67 4.95
CA GLU A 70 -1.43 -12.92 5.72
C GLU A 70 -2.87 -13.47 5.75
N GLN A 71 -3.88 -12.63 5.91
CA GLN A 71 -5.28 -13.07 5.89
C GLN A 71 -5.69 -13.62 4.52
N ILE A 72 -5.34 -12.92 3.43
CA ILE A 72 -5.65 -13.32 2.06
C ILE A 72 -4.98 -14.66 1.73
N THR A 73 -3.74 -14.84 2.15
CA THR A 73 -2.94 -16.02 1.80
C THR A 73 -3.11 -17.19 2.77
N LYS A 74 -3.82 -17.00 3.89
CA LYS A 74 -4.00 -18.00 4.94
C LYS A 74 -4.65 -19.29 4.45
N SER A 75 -5.65 -19.19 3.57
CA SER A 75 -6.38 -20.33 3.02
C SER A 75 -5.66 -21.04 1.87
N ALA A 76 -4.62 -20.44 1.32
CA ALA A 76 -3.86 -21.02 0.20
C ALA A 76 -2.76 -21.94 0.75
N PRO A 77 -2.83 -23.27 0.46
CA PRO A 77 -1.91 -24.24 1.07
C PRO A 77 -0.50 -24.23 0.44
N THR A 78 -0.37 -23.71 -0.77
CA THR A 78 0.90 -23.72 -1.52
C THR A 78 1.45 -22.32 -1.75
N PRO A 79 2.78 -22.14 -1.84
CA PRO A 79 3.40 -20.86 -2.18
C PRO A 79 2.88 -20.26 -3.49
N ARG A 80 2.67 -21.09 -4.53
CA ARG A 80 2.03 -20.69 -5.79
C ARG A 80 0.60 -20.18 -5.54
N GLY A 81 -0.18 -20.91 -4.76
CA GLY A 81 -1.55 -20.54 -4.42
C GLY A 81 -1.61 -19.19 -3.66
N LYS A 82 -0.63 -18.94 -2.78
CA LYS A 82 -0.53 -17.65 -2.04
C LYS A 82 -0.30 -16.46 -2.99
N LEU A 83 0.56 -16.61 -3.99
CA LEU A 83 0.76 -15.58 -5.00
C LEU A 83 -0.53 -15.33 -5.79
N LEU A 84 -1.21 -16.38 -6.25
CA LEU A 84 -2.48 -16.24 -6.98
C LEU A 84 -3.56 -15.56 -6.14
N ALA A 85 -3.77 -16.02 -4.91
CA ALA A 85 -4.76 -15.44 -4.00
C ALA A 85 -4.52 -13.95 -3.74
N PHE A 86 -3.25 -13.55 -3.58
CA PHE A 86 -2.90 -12.13 -3.44
C PHE A 86 -3.31 -11.31 -4.66
N PHE A 87 -3.01 -11.77 -5.89
CA PHE A 87 -3.34 -11.03 -7.10
C PHE A 87 -4.84 -11.00 -7.40
N GLU A 88 -5.59 -12.04 -7.07
CA GLU A 88 -7.06 -12.06 -7.13
C GLU A 88 -7.68 -11.04 -6.16
N ALA A 89 -7.21 -11.00 -4.92
CA ALA A 89 -7.66 -10.03 -3.94
C ALA A 89 -7.30 -8.59 -4.34
N LEU A 90 -6.08 -8.38 -4.87
CA LEU A 90 -5.65 -7.08 -5.37
C LEU A 90 -6.51 -6.62 -6.56
N GLU A 91 -6.78 -7.52 -7.53
CA GLU A 91 -7.67 -7.22 -8.65
C GLU A 91 -9.04 -6.73 -8.16
N ASN A 92 -9.61 -7.41 -7.17
CA ASN A 92 -10.90 -7.02 -6.60
C ASN A 92 -10.82 -5.66 -5.92
N TYR A 93 -9.77 -5.40 -5.15
CA TYR A 93 -9.60 -4.15 -4.42
C TYR A 93 -9.40 -2.94 -5.34
N VAL A 94 -8.54 -3.03 -6.35
CA VAL A 94 -8.22 -1.89 -7.24
C VAL A 94 -9.39 -1.48 -8.13
N LYS A 95 -10.42 -2.30 -8.26
CA LYS A 95 -11.69 -1.98 -8.94
C LYS A 95 -12.68 -1.25 -8.06
N THR A 96 -12.43 -1.12 -6.76
CA THR A 96 -13.35 -0.44 -5.84
C THR A 96 -13.14 1.07 -5.81
N PRO A 97 -14.19 1.86 -5.51
CA PRO A 97 -14.06 3.31 -5.32
C PRO A 97 -13.15 3.69 -4.13
N ALA A 98 -12.89 2.74 -3.22
CA ALA A 98 -12.03 2.95 -2.07
C ALA A 98 -10.53 2.96 -2.40
N CYS A 99 -10.15 2.49 -3.61
CA CYS A 99 -8.76 2.47 -4.03
C CYS A 99 -8.34 3.81 -4.64
N HIS A 100 -7.52 4.56 -3.92
CA HIS A 100 -6.89 5.81 -4.38
C HIS A 100 -5.42 5.62 -4.77
N GLY A 101 -5.04 4.42 -5.21
CA GLY A 101 -3.66 4.06 -5.55
C GLY A 101 -2.90 3.48 -4.35
N CYS A 102 -1.58 3.40 -4.47
CA CYS A 102 -0.69 2.92 -3.43
C CYS A 102 -0.13 4.09 -2.62
N PRO A 103 -0.33 4.15 -1.29
CA PRO A 103 0.20 5.23 -0.46
C PRO A 103 1.71 5.42 -0.59
N PHE A 104 2.45 4.33 -0.76
CA PHE A 104 3.90 4.34 -0.87
C PHE A 104 4.39 4.85 -2.23
N ILE A 105 3.70 4.56 -3.32
CA ILE A 105 3.99 5.16 -4.63
C ILE A 105 3.64 6.65 -4.59
N ASN A 106 2.48 7.00 -4.01
CA ASN A 106 2.03 8.37 -3.94
C ASN A 106 3.04 9.25 -3.19
N VAL A 107 3.53 8.81 -2.01
CA VAL A 107 4.52 9.59 -1.25
C VAL A 107 5.85 9.71 -1.99
N ALA A 108 6.34 8.63 -2.61
CA ALA A 108 7.60 8.67 -3.37
C ALA A 108 7.52 9.56 -4.62
N THR A 109 6.33 9.69 -5.22
CA THR A 109 6.09 10.59 -6.35
C THR A 109 6.03 12.06 -5.91
N GLU A 110 5.39 12.32 -4.77
CA GLU A 110 5.25 13.69 -4.24
C GLU A 110 6.54 14.20 -3.56
N TYR A 111 7.32 13.30 -2.96
CA TYR A 111 8.61 13.58 -2.31
C TYR A 111 9.69 12.68 -2.93
N PRO A 112 10.25 13.08 -4.08
CA PRO A 112 11.25 12.28 -4.80
C PRO A 112 12.62 12.28 -4.13
N GLU A 113 12.84 13.17 -3.15
CA GLU A 113 14.10 13.30 -2.44
C GLU A 113 14.37 12.03 -1.60
N ASN A 114 15.50 11.38 -1.85
CA ASN A 114 15.85 10.11 -1.20
C ASN A 114 16.01 10.21 0.33
N ASP A 115 16.31 11.38 0.85
CA ASP A 115 16.46 11.66 2.28
C ASP A 115 15.12 12.03 2.97
N HIS A 116 14.04 12.22 2.22
CA HIS A 116 12.73 12.48 2.80
C HIS A 116 12.24 11.26 3.60
N PRO A 117 11.84 11.41 4.89
CA PRO A 117 11.53 10.26 5.75
C PRO A 117 10.36 9.41 5.23
N GLY A 118 9.36 10.02 4.59
CA GLY A 118 8.26 9.29 3.94
C GLY A 118 8.73 8.46 2.74
N HIS A 119 9.69 8.96 1.95
CA HIS A 119 10.30 8.23 0.84
C HIS A 119 11.06 6.99 1.34
N GLN A 120 11.81 7.14 2.43
CA GLN A 120 12.53 6.03 3.06
C GLN A 120 11.58 4.90 3.50
N VAL A 121 10.49 5.24 4.18
CA VAL A 121 9.47 4.25 4.58
C VAL A 121 8.84 3.57 3.36
N ALA A 122 8.60 4.32 2.28
CA ALA A 122 8.08 3.75 1.04
C ALA A 122 9.07 2.76 0.40
N LEU A 123 10.34 3.11 0.35
CA LEU A 123 11.41 2.24 -0.18
C LEU A 123 11.53 0.94 0.62
N GLU A 124 11.55 1.03 1.95
CA GLU A 124 11.60 -0.15 2.85
C GLU A 124 10.41 -1.08 2.62
N HIS A 125 9.19 -0.52 2.54
CA HIS A 125 7.99 -1.30 2.25
C HIS A 125 8.12 -2.03 0.90
N LYS A 126 8.51 -1.32 -0.15
CA LYS A 126 8.62 -1.87 -1.50
C LYS A 126 9.67 -2.97 -1.60
N GLN A 127 10.80 -2.81 -0.93
CA GLN A 127 11.83 -3.85 -0.82
C GLN A 127 11.31 -5.09 -0.08
N SER A 128 10.55 -4.92 0.99
CA SER A 128 9.96 -6.01 1.76
C SER A 128 8.94 -6.81 0.94
N VAL A 129 8.10 -6.13 0.16
CA VAL A 129 7.13 -6.79 -0.75
C VAL A 129 7.86 -7.61 -1.83
N ARG A 130 8.88 -7.03 -2.48
CA ARG A 130 9.70 -7.75 -3.46
C ARG A 130 10.38 -8.97 -2.85
N ALA A 131 10.91 -8.84 -1.63
CA ALA A 131 11.53 -9.95 -0.92
C ALA A 131 10.53 -11.08 -0.62
N ARG A 132 9.32 -10.74 -0.20
CA ARG A 132 8.24 -11.72 0.04
C ARG A 132 7.80 -12.43 -1.24
N PHE A 133 7.62 -11.71 -2.34
CA PHE A 133 7.31 -12.33 -3.63
C PHE A 133 8.44 -13.26 -4.08
N ARG A 134 9.70 -12.86 -3.92
CA ARG A 134 10.85 -13.70 -4.26
C ARG A 134 10.92 -14.97 -3.40
N GLN A 135 10.61 -14.87 -2.13
CA GLN A 135 10.53 -16.02 -1.23
C GLN A 135 9.47 -17.01 -1.73
N LEU A 136 8.24 -16.53 -1.96
CA LEU A 136 7.13 -17.37 -2.43
C LEU A 136 7.40 -17.97 -3.82
N ALA A 137 7.98 -17.18 -4.74
CA ALA A 137 8.36 -17.68 -6.06
C ALA A 137 9.41 -18.81 -5.96
N ARG A 138 10.41 -18.68 -5.08
CA ARG A 138 11.41 -19.74 -4.84
C ARG A 138 10.76 -20.98 -4.23
N GLU A 139 9.91 -20.81 -3.23
CA GLU A 139 9.20 -21.91 -2.56
C GLU A 139 8.20 -22.60 -3.51
N ALA A 140 7.69 -21.89 -4.52
CA ALA A 140 6.85 -22.43 -5.58
C ALA A 140 7.64 -23.15 -6.69
N GLY A 141 8.96 -23.24 -6.60
CA GLY A 141 9.81 -23.88 -7.59
C GLY A 141 10.06 -23.07 -8.87
N ALA A 142 9.92 -21.73 -8.81
CA ALA A 142 10.16 -20.89 -9.98
C ALA A 142 11.61 -21.01 -10.49
N ARG A 143 11.78 -21.23 -11.81
CA ARG A 143 13.09 -21.32 -12.47
C ARG A 143 13.96 -20.09 -12.27
N ASN A 144 13.33 -18.91 -12.25
CA ASN A 144 13.98 -17.64 -11.90
C ASN A 144 13.10 -16.85 -10.92
N SER A 145 13.22 -17.16 -9.63
CA SER A 145 12.41 -16.55 -8.58
C SER A 145 12.61 -15.02 -8.46
N ARG A 146 13.80 -14.51 -8.82
CA ARG A 146 14.07 -13.07 -8.82
C ARG A 146 13.30 -12.36 -9.95
N ALA A 147 13.41 -12.88 -11.17
CA ALA A 147 12.71 -12.30 -12.31
C ALA A 147 11.19 -12.35 -12.12
N LEU A 148 10.65 -13.47 -11.65
CA LEU A 148 9.23 -13.60 -11.36
C LEU A 148 8.77 -12.59 -10.31
N ALA A 149 9.53 -12.44 -9.21
CA ALA A 149 9.19 -11.48 -8.16
C ALA A 149 9.17 -10.04 -8.69
N ASP A 150 10.17 -9.66 -9.50
CA ASP A 150 10.26 -8.32 -10.07
C ASP A 150 9.10 -8.07 -11.07
N GLN A 151 8.73 -9.05 -11.88
CA GLN A 151 7.58 -8.96 -12.79
C GLN A 151 6.25 -8.82 -12.05
N LEU A 152 6.03 -9.63 -11.02
CA LEU A 152 4.83 -9.55 -10.18
C LEU A 152 4.75 -8.22 -9.42
N PHE A 153 5.88 -7.72 -8.93
CA PHE A 153 5.97 -6.42 -8.28
C PHE A 153 5.57 -5.28 -9.24
N LEU A 154 6.06 -5.29 -10.47
CA LEU A 154 5.70 -4.31 -11.50
C LEU A 154 4.22 -4.36 -11.86
N LEU A 155 3.63 -5.58 -11.95
CA LEU A 155 2.19 -5.75 -12.15
C LEU A 155 1.37 -5.14 -11.01
N MET A 156 1.76 -5.39 -9.77
CA MET A 156 1.10 -4.83 -8.59
C MET A 156 1.14 -3.30 -8.61
N ASP A 157 2.31 -2.72 -8.84
CA ASP A 157 2.48 -1.25 -8.85
C ASP A 157 1.72 -0.61 -10.02
N GLY A 158 1.74 -1.26 -11.20
CA GLY A 158 0.95 -0.84 -12.36
C GLY A 158 -0.55 -0.86 -12.09
N ALA A 159 -1.06 -1.88 -11.39
CA ALA A 159 -2.48 -1.97 -11.04
C ALA A 159 -2.92 -0.85 -10.09
N TYR A 160 -2.12 -0.53 -9.07
CA TYR A 160 -2.40 0.60 -8.18
C TYR A 160 -2.36 1.95 -8.92
N MET A 161 -1.41 2.13 -9.84
CA MET A 161 -1.31 3.34 -10.64
C MET A 161 -2.49 3.45 -11.63
N ALA A 162 -2.89 2.36 -12.25
CA ALA A 162 -4.07 2.31 -13.11
C ALA A 162 -5.35 2.68 -12.33
N ALA A 163 -5.51 2.17 -11.11
CA ALA A 163 -6.63 2.56 -10.23
C ALA A 163 -6.61 4.05 -9.92
N ARG A 164 -5.44 4.64 -9.66
CA ARG A 164 -5.29 6.07 -9.40
C ARG A 164 -5.67 6.94 -10.61
N MET A 165 -5.32 6.48 -11.83
CA MET A 165 -5.55 7.23 -13.08
C MET A 165 -6.99 7.08 -13.59
N PHE A 166 -7.54 5.88 -13.56
CA PHE A 166 -8.80 5.55 -14.24
C PHE A 166 -9.96 5.26 -13.27
N GLY A 167 -9.71 5.26 -11.96
CA GLY A 167 -10.71 4.90 -10.94
C GLY A 167 -11.24 3.49 -11.16
N THR A 168 -12.54 3.29 -11.02
CA THR A 168 -13.21 1.98 -11.19
C THR A 168 -13.24 1.46 -12.62
N LYS A 169 -12.89 2.29 -13.62
CA LYS A 169 -12.82 1.92 -15.04
C LYS A 169 -11.41 1.49 -15.47
N ASN A 170 -10.53 1.18 -14.52
CA ASN A 170 -9.16 0.77 -14.81
C ASN A 170 -9.10 -0.62 -15.46
N PRO A 171 -8.00 -0.94 -16.20
CA PRO A 171 -7.83 -2.21 -16.90
C PRO A 171 -7.44 -3.38 -15.98
N ALA A 172 -7.48 -3.23 -14.67
CA ALA A 172 -7.01 -4.24 -13.72
C ALA A 172 -7.89 -5.52 -13.67
N SER A 173 -8.98 -5.60 -14.45
CA SER A 173 -9.76 -6.83 -14.62
C SER A 173 -8.98 -8.01 -15.21
N HIS A 174 -7.76 -7.75 -15.69
CA HIS A 174 -6.86 -8.78 -16.22
C HIS A 174 -5.62 -9.02 -15.34
N LEU A 175 -5.58 -8.42 -14.15
CA LEU A 175 -4.41 -8.48 -13.27
C LEU A 175 -4.13 -9.91 -12.79
N ALA A 176 -5.15 -10.59 -12.30
CA ALA A 176 -5.02 -11.95 -11.77
C ALA A 176 -4.62 -12.94 -12.89
N SER A 177 -5.20 -12.81 -14.08
CA SER A 177 -4.85 -13.65 -15.22
C SER A 177 -3.44 -13.40 -15.72
N ALA A 178 -2.98 -12.15 -15.76
CA ALA A 178 -1.60 -11.81 -16.12
C ALA A 178 -0.59 -12.36 -15.10
N ALA A 179 -0.86 -12.19 -13.80
CA ALA A 179 -0.04 -12.79 -12.76
C ALA A 179 0.01 -14.32 -12.86
N LYS A 180 -1.14 -14.97 -13.11
CA LYS A 180 -1.21 -16.42 -13.30
C LYS A 180 -0.33 -16.88 -14.47
N THR A 181 -0.39 -16.20 -15.61
CA THR A 181 0.44 -16.51 -16.78
C THR A 181 1.93 -16.45 -16.47
N LEU A 182 2.38 -15.39 -15.75
CA LEU A 182 3.79 -15.27 -15.35
C LEU A 182 4.22 -16.36 -14.36
N ILE A 183 3.36 -16.67 -13.38
CA ILE A 183 3.63 -17.70 -12.39
C ILE A 183 3.72 -19.08 -13.09
N ASP A 184 2.76 -19.42 -13.92
CA ASP A 184 2.73 -20.72 -14.63
C ASP A 184 3.94 -20.86 -15.54
N ALA A 185 4.30 -19.81 -16.29
CA ALA A 185 5.47 -19.84 -17.18
C ALA A 185 6.80 -20.09 -16.44
N GLN A 186 6.87 -19.83 -15.14
CA GLN A 186 8.09 -20.02 -14.33
C GLN A 186 8.05 -21.27 -13.45
N THR A 187 6.85 -21.79 -13.12
CA THR A 187 6.65 -22.89 -12.17
C THR A 187 6.13 -24.19 -12.84
N SER A 188 5.89 -24.20 -14.16
CA SER A 188 5.56 -25.42 -14.89
C SER A 188 6.80 -26.29 -15.04
N GLU A 189 6.63 -27.59 -14.82
CA GLU A 189 7.62 -28.63 -15.10
C GLU A 189 7.95 -28.73 -16.61
#